data_f1e3926ae7355534330a6c6931186d88
#
_entry.id   f1e3926ae7355534330a6c6931186d88
#
_cell.length_a   1.000
_cell.length_b   1.000
_cell.length_c   1.000
_cell.angle_alpha   90.00
_cell.angle_beta   90.00
_cell.angle_gamma   90.00
#
_symmetry.space_group_name_H-M   'P 1'
#
loop_
_entity.id
_entity.type
_entity.pdbx_description
1 polymer ?
#
loop_
_entity_poly.entity_id
_entity_poly.type
_entity_poly.pdbx_seq_one_letter_code
_entity_poly.pdbx_strand_id
1 'polypeptide(L)'
;FMSAMVYGPAANAIWLQYLSPAWVLIASVAILHERVSTADLRMIAFCMSGVLLILVMEMRYGVSLYATSMGILSGLSFAGVVISMRSLRDADPAWLITLNHGATWLLLLPWVFQNDYDIQPGAYVALGLFGIFQMSIPYVLFARGLKTTSGPEATVLTLIEPILVPLWVFIAWGNHPS
;
A
#
# COMPACT_ATOMS: atom_id res chain seq x y z
N PHE A 1 -5.56 1.01 -6.86
CA PHE A 1 -4.64 2.12 -6.69
C PHE A 1 -4.37 2.85 -8.01
N MET A 2 -3.77 2.18 -8.99
CA MET A 2 -3.44 2.79 -10.30
C MET A 2 -4.64 3.46 -10.98
N SER A 3 -5.82 2.81 -10.97
CA SER A 3 -7.04 3.42 -11.52
C SER A 3 -7.41 4.72 -10.81
N ALA A 4 -7.24 4.80 -9.49
CA ALA A 4 -7.49 6.04 -8.75
C ALA A 4 -6.54 7.17 -9.16
N MET A 5 -5.28 6.86 -9.45
CA MET A 5 -4.28 7.83 -9.91
C MET A 5 -4.50 8.31 -11.35
N VAL A 6 -5.08 7.45 -12.21
CA VAL A 6 -5.36 7.80 -13.62
C VAL A 6 -6.58 8.73 -13.74
N TYR A 7 -7.61 8.49 -12.91
CA TYR A 7 -8.89 9.19 -13.00
C TYR A 7 -9.10 10.28 -11.95
N GLY A 8 -8.12 10.55 -11.11
CA GLY A 8 -8.15 11.58 -10.09
C GLY A 8 -6.76 12.09 -9.71
N PRO A 9 -6.67 13.09 -8.84
CA PRO A 9 -5.38 13.56 -8.32
C PRO A 9 -4.63 12.43 -7.63
N ALA A 10 -3.35 12.24 -7.99
CA ALA A 10 -2.52 11.17 -7.44
C ALA A 10 -2.42 11.25 -5.90
N ALA A 11 -2.39 12.46 -5.35
CA ALA A 11 -2.39 12.69 -3.91
C ALA A 11 -3.61 12.06 -3.24
N ASN A 12 -4.83 12.26 -3.79
CA ASN A 12 -6.05 11.69 -3.23
C ASN A 12 -6.04 10.16 -3.23
N ALA A 13 -5.52 9.53 -4.29
CA ALA A 13 -5.41 8.08 -4.37
C ALA A 13 -4.49 7.53 -3.25
N ILE A 14 -3.38 8.22 -2.99
CA ILE A 14 -2.43 7.89 -1.94
C ILE A 14 -3.06 8.06 -0.56
N TRP A 15 -3.69 9.21 -0.29
CA TRP A 15 -4.31 9.48 1.02
C TRP A 15 -5.44 8.53 1.34
N LEU A 16 -6.26 8.15 0.36
CA LEU A 16 -7.34 7.18 0.54
C LEU A 16 -6.79 5.78 0.82
N GLN A 17 -5.65 5.40 0.25
CA GLN A 17 -4.98 4.15 0.59
C GLN A 17 -4.46 4.16 2.03
N TYR A 18 -4.02 5.31 2.54
CA TYR A 18 -3.58 5.45 3.95
C TYR A 18 -4.71 5.35 4.99
N LEU A 19 -5.96 5.13 4.59
CA LEU A 19 -7.02 4.64 5.48
C LEU A 19 -6.85 3.14 5.83
N SER A 20 -5.91 2.45 5.20
CA SER A 20 -5.68 1.01 5.43
C SER A 20 -5.45 0.62 6.89
N PRO A 21 -4.79 1.39 7.78
CA PRO A 21 -4.67 1.01 9.19
C PRO A 21 -6.02 0.83 9.90
N ALA A 22 -7.02 1.64 9.53
CA ALA A 22 -8.37 1.49 10.08
C ALA A 22 -9.02 0.17 9.61
N TRP A 23 -8.88 -0.17 8.34
CA TRP A 23 -9.37 -1.43 7.79
C TRP A 23 -8.64 -2.64 8.38
N VAL A 24 -7.32 -2.55 8.55
CA VAL A 24 -6.51 -3.59 9.19
C VAL A 24 -6.92 -3.80 10.65
N LEU A 25 -7.16 -2.72 11.40
CA LEU A 25 -7.65 -2.83 12.78
C LEU A 25 -8.97 -3.60 12.85
N ILE A 26 -9.94 -3.20 12.03
CA ILE A 26 -11.25 -3.88 11.99
C ILE A 26 -11.09 -5.36 11.63
N ALA A 27 -10.30 -5.65 10.59
CA ALA A 27 -10.08 -7.02 10.13
C ALA A 27 -9.26 -7.86 11.12
N SER A 28 -8.25 -7.29 11.80
CA SER A 28 -7.48 -7.98 12.84
C SER A 28 -8.38 -8.43 14.00
N VAL A 29 -9.30 -7.59 14.43
CA VAL A 29 -10.26 -7.96 15.49
C VAL A 29 -11.27 -8.99 14.97
N ALA A 30 -11.85 -8.76 13.77
CA ALA A 30 -12.94 -9.58 13.26
C ALA A 30 -12.47 -10.96 12.74
N ILE A 31 -11.29 -11.03 12.12
CA ILE A 31 -10.80 -12.23 11.42
C ILE A 31 -9.72 -12.94 12.24
N LEU A 32 -8.73 -12.21 12.75
CA LEU A 32 -7.61 -12.79 13.48
C LEU A 32 -7.87 -12.90 15.00
N HIS A 33 -8.96 -12.29 15.48
CA HIS A 33 -9.31 -12.23 16.91
C HIS A 33 -8.16 -11.67 17.76
N GLU A 34 -7.35 -10.77 17.18
CA GLU A 34 -6.25 -10.12 17.89
C GLU A 34 -6.80 -9.16 18.96
N ARG A 35 -6.15 -9.16 20.12
CA ARG A 35 -6.49 -8.22 21.19
C ARG A 35 -5.84 -6.87 20.88
N VAL A 36 -6.65 -5.86 20.69
CA VAL A 36 -6.19 -4.48 20.45
C VAL A 36 -6.01 -3.78 21.78
N SER A 37 -4.83 -3.22 22.01
CA SER A 37 -4.56 -2.44 23.22
C SER A 37 -5.14 -1.02 23.10
N THR A 38 -5.35 -0.36 24.24
CA THR A 38 -5.74 1.06 24.25
C THR A 38 -4.65 1.96 23.67
N ALA A 39 -3.40 1.51 23.67
CA ALA A 39 -2.29 2.21 23.03
C ALA A 39 -2.42 2.17 21.50
N ASP A 40 -2.73 1.00 20.94
CA ASP A 40 -2.95 0.83 19.48
C ASP A 40 -4.11 1.70 19.00
N LEU A 41 -5.23 1.70 19.74
CA LEU A 41 -6.39 2.53 19.42
C LEU A 41 -6.04 4.02 19.40
N ARG A 42 -5.29 4.50 20.40
CA ARG A 42 -4.86 5.91 20.46
C ARG A 42 -3.92 6.26 19.30
N MET A 43 -2.96 5.38 19.01
CA MET A 43 -2.02 5.54 17.92
C MET A 43 -2.75 5.63 16.56
N ILE A 44 -3.66 4.71 16.28
CA ILE A 44 -4.47 4.70 15.06
C ILE A 44 -5.38 5.93 15.00
N ALA A 45 -6.06 6.29 16.08
CA ALA A 45 -6.91 7.48 16.12
C ALA A 45 -6.12 8.77 15.81
N PHE A 46 -4.92 8.90 16.35
CA PHE A 46 -4.04 10.04 16.08
C PHE A 46 -3.61 10.05 14.60
N CYS A 47 -3.13 8.94 14.06
CA CYS A 47 -2.74 8.83 12.66
C CYS A 47 -3.93 9.09 11.72
N MET A 48 -5.10 8.51 12.01
CA MET A 48 -6.31 8.71 11.20
C MET A 48 -6.80 10.15 11.24
N SER A 49 -6.64 10.86 12.35
CA SER A 49 -6.99 12.29 12.42
C SER A 49 -6.13 13.13 11.45
N GLY A 50 -4.85 12.81 11.32
CA GLY A 50 -3.96 13.43 10.33
C GLY A 50 -4.36 13.14 8.90
N VAL A 51 -4.64 11.87 8.58
CA VAL A 51 -5.12 11.47 7.24
C VAL A 51 -6.44 12.14 6.90
N LEU A 52 -7.40 12.17 7.83
CA LEU A 52 -8.70 12.84 7.64
C LEU A 52 -8.55 14.34 7.42
N LEU A 53 -7.65 15.00 8.15
CA LEU A 53 -7.38 16.43 7.96
C LEU A 53 -6.90 16.71 6.53
N ILE A 54 -5.96 15.91 6.03
CA ILE A 54 -5.44 16.03 4.67
C ILE A 54 -6.55 15.78 3.65
N LEU A 55 -7.35 14.72 3.82
CA LEU A 55 -8.47 14.40 2.95
C LEU A 55 -9.49 15.55 2.88
N VAL A 56 -9.85 16.15 4.01
CA VAL A 56 -10.78 17.29 4.04
C VAL A 56 -10.22 18.49 3.28
N MET A 57 -8.93 18.74 3.37
CA MET A 57 -8.28 19.82 2.63
C MET A 57 -8.27 19.55 1.11
N GLU A 58 -7.93 18.33 0.70
CA GLU A 58 -7.88 17.90 -0.70
C GLU A 58 -9.27 17.87 -1.38
N MET A 59 -10.32 17.48 -0.66
CA MET A 59 -11.68 17.42 -1.19
C MET A 59 -12.22 18.79 -1.69
N ARG A 60 -11.60 19.89 -1.29
CA ARG A 60 -11.95 21.23 -1.76
C ARG A 60 -11.62 21.46 -3.25
N TYR A 61 -10.77 20.63 -3.83
CA TYR A 61 -10.32 20.79 -5.22
C TYR A 61 -11.12 19.99 -6.25
N GLY A 62 -12.27 19.44 -5.88
CA GLY A 62 -13.15 18.68 -6.76
C GLY A 62 -12.66 17.26 -7.00
N VAL A 63 -13.34 16.28 -6.45
CA VAL A 63 -12.92 14.87 -6.48
C VAL A 63 -13.88 14.05 -7.32
N SER A 64 -13.35 13.28 -8.27
CA SER A 64 -14.12 12.28 -8.99
C SER A 64 -14.61 11.19 -8.04
N LEU A 65 -15.92 10.92 -8.01
CA LEU A 65 -16.49 9.82 -7.20
C LEU A 65 -15.87 8.47 -7.56
N TYR A 66 -15.57 8.25 -8.84
CA TYR A 66 -14.91 7.04 -9.31
C TYR A 66 -13.50 6.91 -8.73
N ALA A 67 -12.67 7.96 -8.80
CA ALA A 67 -11.32 7.97 -8.26
C ALA A 67 -11.33 7.76 -6.72
N THR A 68 -12.28 8.39 -6.03
CA THR A 68 -12.46 8.22 -4.58
C THR A 68 -12.80 6.78 -4.22
N SER A 69 -13.77 6.16 -4.92
CA SER A 69 -14.15 4.77 -4.67
C SER A 69 -13.00 3.79 -4.93
N MET A 70 -12.21 4.02 -5.98
CA MET A 70 -11.03 3.22 -6.30
C MET A 70 -9.90 3.39 -5.26
N GLY A 71 -9.75 4.60 -4.71
CA GLY A 71 -8.80 4.87 -3.62
C GLY A 71 -9.18 4.13 -2.33
N ILE A 72 -10.44 4.19 -1.92
CA ILE A 72 -10.95 3.46 -0.75
C ILE A 72 -10.78 1.95 -0.95
N LEU A 73 -11.15 1.42 -2.12
CA LEU A 73 -10.99 0.02 -2.46
C LEU A 73 -9.51 -0.41 -2.44
N SER A 74 -8.60 0.48 -2.86
CA SER A 74 -7.15 0.27 -2.74
C SER A 74 -6.71 0.08 -1.29
N GLY A 75 -7.15 0.95 -0.37
CA GLY A 75 -6.87 0.83 1.06
C GLY A 75 -7.41 -0.47 1.66
N LEU A 76 -8.63 -0.85 1.29
CA LEU A 76 -9.24 -2.11 1.72
C LEU A 76 -8.48 -3.33 1.16
N SER A 77 -8.06 -3.29 -0.11
CA SER A 77 -7.26 -4.35 -0.74
C SER A 77 -5.90 -4.50 -0.07
N PHE A 78 -5.24 -3.38 0.26
CA PHE A 78 -3.98 -3.41 1.00
C PHE A 78 -4.15 -4.00 2.40
N ALA A 79 -5.24 -3.66 3.11
CA ALA A 79 -5.57 -4.30 4.38
C ALA A 79 -5.75 -5.82 4.23
N GLY A 80 -6.39 -6.27 3.15
CA GLY A 80 -6.50 -7.69 2.81
C GLY A 80 -5.14 -8.37 2.66
N VAL A 81 -4.18 -7.72 2.01
CA VAL A 81 -2.79 -8.24 1.89
C VAL A 81 -2.14 -8.37 3.26
N VAL A 82 -2.21 -7.33 4.11
CA VAL A 82 -1.62 -7.34 5.46
C VAL A 82 -2.21 -8.45 6.31
N ILE A 83 -3.54 -8.58 6.32
CA ILE A 83 -4.24 -9.62 7.11
C ILE A 83 -3.91 -11.02 6.60
N SER A 84 -3.86 -11.21 5.28
CA SER A 84 -3.46 -12.50 4.69
C SER A 84 -2.04 -12.88 5.05
N MET A 85 -1.09 -11.96 4.95
CA MET A 85 0.30 -12.18 5.35
C MET A 85 0.42 -12.44 6.86
N ARG A 86 -0.36 -11.73 7.68
CA ARG A 86 -0.38 -11.91 9.13
C ARG A 86 -0.97 -13.26 9.53
N SER A 87 -2.03 -13.71 8.87
CA SER A 87 -2.64 -15.03 9.13
C SER A 87 -1.71 -16.18 8.73
N LEU A 88 -0.86 -15.97 7.73
CA LEU A 88 0.12 -16.94 7.23
C LEU A 88 1.54 -16.69 7.77
N ARG A 89 1.67 -16.01 8.90
CA ARG A 89 2.97 -15.62 9.48
C ARG A 89 3.92 -16.77 9.78
N ASP A 90 3.38 -17.98 9.98
CA ASP A 90 4.18 -19.19 10.26
C ASP A 90 4.79 -19.80 8.99
N ALA A 91 4.31 -19.42 7.82
CA ALA A 91 4.86 -19.81 6.53
C ALA A 91 6.16 -19.04 6.20
N ASP A 92 6.93 -19.56 5.24
CA ASP A 92 8.12 -18.87 4.75
C ASP A 92 7.75 -17.60 4.00
N PRO A 93 8.27 -16.42 4.40
CA PRO A 93 7.95 -15.16 3.77
C PRO A 93 8.32 -15.08 2.29
N ALA A 94 9.45 -15.67 1.89
CA ALA A 94 9.86 -15.64 0.49
C ALA A 94 8.91 -16.47 -0.37
N TRP A 95 8.44 -17.61 0.15
CA TRP A 95 7.45 -18.44 -0.52
C TRP A 95 6.11 -17.73 -0.69
N LEU A 96 5.62 -17.06 0.37
CA LEU A 96 4.37 -16.28 0.30
C LEU A 96 4.43 -15.18 -0.76
N ILE A 97 5.53 -14.43 -0.81
CA ILE A 97 5.71 -13.36 -1.79
C ILE A 97 5.84 -13.93 -3.20
N THR A 98 6.55 -15.04 -3.38
CA THR A 98 6.66 -15.73 -4.67
C THR A 98 5.29 -16.18 -5.19
N LEU A 99 4.47 -16.79 -4.33
CA LEU A 99 3.10 -17.19 -4.69
C LEU A 99 2.23 -15.99 -5.06
N ASN A 100 2.28 -14.92 -4.27
CA ASN A 100 1.51 -13.70 -4.53
C ASN A 100 1.88 -13.07 -5.87
N HIS A 101 3.16 -12.92 -6.15
CA HIS A 101 3.63 -12.37 -7.42
C HIS A 101 3.37 -13.31 -8.60
N GLY A 102 3.54 -14.62 -8.41
CA GLY A 102 3.22 -15.63 -9.41
C GLY A 102 1.74 -15.66 -9.77
N ALA A 103 0.85 -15.60 -8.78
CA ALA A 103 -0.59 -15.51 -9.01
C ALA A 103 -0.97 -14.22 -9.74
N THR A 104 -0.41 -13.09 -9.34
CA THR A 104 -0.63 -11.81 -10.00
C THR A 104 -0.16 -11.85 -11.45
N TRP A 105 1.02 -12.41 -11.71
CA TRP A 105 1.56 -12.59 -13.05
C TRP A 105 0.62 -13.46 -13.92
N LEU A 106 0.17 -14.59 -13.40
CA LEU A 106 -0.76 -15.47 -14.11
C LEU A 106 -2.10 -14.78 -14.44
N LEU A 107 -2.64 -14.02 -13.49
CA LEU A 107 -3.91 -13.28 -13.67
C LEU A 107 -3.79 -12.15 -14.71
N LEU A 108 -2.64 -11.49 -14.79
CA LEU A 108 -2.42 -10.38 -15.72
C LEU A 108 -1.95 -10.84 -17.10
N LEU A 109 -1.47 -12.08 -17.25
CA LEU A 109 -0.94 -12.63 -18.48
C LEU A 109 -1.90 -12.48 -19.68
N PRO A 110 -3.20 -12.80 -19.59
CA PRO A 110 -4.12 -12.66 -20.72
C PRO A 110 -4.24 -11.21 -21.19
N TRP A 111 -4.19 -10.26 -20.25
CA TRP A 111 -4.28 -8.84 -20.57
C TRP A 111 -2.99 -8.31 -21.23
N VAL A 112 -1.83 -8.79 -20.77
CA VAL A 112 -0.54 -8.46 -21.39
C VAL A 112 -0.46 -8.95 -22.84
N PHE A 113 -0.97 -10.15 -23.13
CA PHE A 113 -0.98 -10.69 -24.49
C PHE A 113 -2.00 -10.06 -25.44
N GLN A 114 -3.02 -9.38 -24.90
CA GLN A 114 -4.03 -8.68 -25.71
C GLN A 114 -3.58 -7.28 -26.15
N ASN A 115 -2.52 -6.76 -25.56
CA ASN A 115 -2.03 -5.43 -25.86
C ASN A 115 -0.60 -5.51 -26.41
N ASP A 116 -0.37 -4.90 -27.56
CA ASP A 116 0.97 -4.76 -28.13
C ASP A 116 1.69 -3.62 -27.39
N TYR A 117 2.65 -4.00 -26.56
CA TYR A 117 3.53 -3.04 -25.90
C TYR A 117 4.87 -2.95 -26.64
N ASP A 118 5.15 -1.82 -27.25
CA ASP A 118 6.49 -1.53 -27.78
C ASP A 118 7.42 -1.12 -26.61
N ILE A 119 7.99 -2.15 -25.98
CA ILE A 119 8.88 -1.95 -24.84
C ILE A 119 10.34 -2.01 -25.32
N GLN A 120 11.07 -0.91 -25.17
CA GLN A 120 12.49 -0.87 -25.47
C GLN A 120 13.28 -1.89 -24.63
N PRO A 121 14.32 -2.55 -25.21
CA PRO A 121 15.08 -3.60 -24.50
C PRO A 121 15.63 -3.17 -23.13
N GLY A 122 16.06 -1.92 -22.99
CA GLY A 122 16.54 -1.38 -21.71
C GLY A 122 15.48 -1.31 -20.62
N ALA A 123 14.20 -1.17 -20.99
CA ALA A 123 13.10 -1.10 -20.04
C ALA A 123 12.85 -2.46 -19.36
N TYR A 124 13.12 -3.58 -20.03
CA TYR A 124 13.02 -4.91 -19.40
C TYR A 124 13.99 -5.08 -18.23
N VAL A 125 15.22 -4.55 -18.38
CA VAL A 125 16.21 -4.57 -17.30
C VAL A 125 15.73 -3.68 -16.14
N ALA A 126 15.25 -2.47 -16.44
CA ALA A 126 14.71 -1.56 -15.43
C ALA A 126 13.51 -2.18 -14.70
N LEU A 127 12.57 -2.82 -15.41
CA LEU A 127 11.42 -3.53 -14.83
C LEU A 127 11.86 -4.71 -13.96
N GLY A 128 12.88 -5.47 -14.39
CA GLY A 128 13.44 -6.56 -13.61
C GLY A 128 14.06 -6.05 -12.29
N LEU A 129 14.87 -5.00 -12.35
CA LEU A 129 15.44 -4.37 -11.15
C LEU A 129 14.36 -3.81 -10.23
N PHE A 130 13.36 -3.12 -10.78
CA PHE A 130 12.21 -2.63 -10.02
C PHE A 130 11.46 -3.77 -9.32
N GLY A 131 11.21 -4.87 -10.03
CA GLY A 131 10.56 -6.05 -9.46
C GLY A 131 11.33 -6.65 -8.27
N ILE A 132 12.65 -6.69 -8.35
CA ILE A 132 13.50 -7.22 -7.28
C ILE A 132 13.60 -6.22 -6.11
N PHE A 133 14.07 -5.01 -6.37
CA PHE A 133 14.43 -4.05 -5.34
C PHE A 133 13.22 -3.34 -4.73
N GLN A 134 12.18 -3.09 -5.51
CA GLN A 134 11.00 -2.34 -5.07
C GLN A 134 9.83 -3.25 -4.68
N MET A 135 9.68 -4.40 -5.35
CA MET A 135 8.51 -5.27 -5.12
C MET A 135 8.86 -6.52 -4.29
N SER A 136 9.96 -7.22 -4.56
CA SER A 136 10.23 -8.49 -3.89
C SER A 136 10.89 -8.32 -2.52
N ILE A 137 12.01 -7.63 -2.44
CA ILE A 137 12.78 -7.47 -1.18
C ILE A 137 11.97 -6.77 -0.09
N PRO A 138 11.33 -5.61 -0.33
CA PRO A 138 10.55 -4.91 0.70
C PRO A 138 9.38 -5.75 1.21
N TYR A 139 8.68 -6.46 0.33
CA TYR A 139 7.57 -7.32 0.74
C TYR A 139 8.01 -8.52 1.56
N VAL A 140 9.16 -9.14 1.24
CA VAL A 140 9.74 -10.20 2.07
C VAL A 140 10.11 -9.68 3.46
N LEU A 141 10.72 -8.48 3.53
CA LEU A 141 11.06 -7.84 4.80
C LEU A 141 9.80 -7.48 5.60
N PHE A 142 8.77 -6.94 4.95
CA PHE A 142 7.49 -6.64 5.57
C PHE A 142 6.81 -7.90 6.12
N ALA A 143 6.76 -8.98 5.33
CA ALA A 143 6.21 -10.26 5.78
C ALA A 143 6.99 -10.87 6.95
N ARG A 144 8.32 -10.68 7.00
CA ARG A 144 9.14 -11.05 8.16
C ARG A 144 8.78 -10.22 9.40
N GLY A 145 8.60 -8.92 9.25
CA GLY A 145 8.15 -8.02 10.33
C GLY A 145 6.81 -8.43 10.92
N LEU A 146 5.86 -8.83 10.07
CA LEU A 146 4.54 -9.30 10.49
C LEU A 146 4.55 -10.59 11.32
N LYS A 147 5.66 -11.31 11.44
CA LYS A 147 5.78 -12.46 12.36
C LYS A 147 5.74 -12.03 13.83
N THR A 148 6.27 -10.87 14.14
CA THR A 148 6.41 -10.35 15.52
C THR A 148 5.56 -9.12 15.81
N THR A 149 5.16 -8.38 14.77
CA THR A 149 4.41 -7.13 14.88
C THR A 149 2.93 -7.38 14.55
N SER A 150 2.00 -6.76 15.28
CA SER A 150 0.58 -6.85 14.96
C SER A 150 0.25 -6.19 13.61
N GLY A 151 -0.86 -6.59 12.98
CA GLY A 151 -1.28 -6.00 11.70
C GLY A 151 -1.51 -4.48 11.79
N PRO A 152 -2.27 -3.98 12.78
CA PRO A 152 -2.46 -2.53 13.00
C PRO A 152 -1.16 -1.77 13.19
N GLU A 153 -0.25 -2.28 14.02
CA GLU A 153 1.05 -1.66 14.30
C GLU A 153 1.92 -1.59 13.03
N ALA A 154 1.99 -2.67 12.27
CA ALA A 154 2.72 -2.70 11.00
C ALA A 154 2.20 -1.66 10.00
N THR A 155 0.88 -1.50 9.88
CA THR A 155 0.28 -0.52 8.95
C THR A 155 0.46 0.92 9.42
N VAL A 156 0.52 1.19 10.71
CA VAL A 156 0.87 2.52 11.22
C VAL A 156 2.33 2.86 10.91
N LEU A 157 3.24 1.89 11.00
CA LEU A 157 4.64 2.10 10.60
C LEU A 157 4.77 2.47 9.12
N THR A 158 3.91 1.98 8.24
CA THR A 158 3.93 2.40 6.81
C THR A 158 3.52 3.86 6.61
N LEU A 159 2.81 4.48 7.55
CA LEU A 159 2.46 5.91 7.48
C LEU A 159 3.66 6.86 7.65
N ILE A 160 4.85 6.36 7.90
CA ILE A 160 6.08 7.16 7.82
C ILE A 160 6.43 7.51 6.36
N GLU A 161 5.95 6.73 5.39
CA GLU A 161 6.22 6.92 3.96
C GLU A 161 5.82 8.31 3.45
N PRO A 162 4.61 8.86 3.72
CA PRO A 162 4.22 10.21 3.32
C PRO A 162 5.16 11.31 3.81
N ILE A 163 5.86 11.08 4.92
CA ILE A 163 6.82 12.02 5.47
C ILE A 163 8.18 11.88 4.78
N LEU A 164 8.60 10.64 4.52
CA LEU A 164 9.90 10.35 3.92
C LEU A 164 9.94 10.64 2.43
N VAL A 165 8.85 10.42 1.68
CA VAL A 165 8.82 10.63 0.22
C VAL A 165 9.16 12.07 -0.17
N PRO A 166 8.52 13.13 0.38
CA PRO A 166 8.91 14.51 0.10
C PRO A 166 10.38 14.81 0.45
N LEU A 167 10.86 14.25 1.56
CA LEU A 167 12.25 14.41 2.00
C LEU A 167 13.23 13.80 0.98
N TRP A 168 12.96 12.60 0.49
CA TRP A 168 13.78 11.95 -0.52
C TRP A 168 13.74 12.69 -1.86
N VAL A 169 12.57 13.18 -2.27
CA VAL A 169 12.41 14.00 -3.47
C VAL A 169 13.23 15.28 -3.35
N PHE A 170 13.18 15.95 -2.20
CA PHE A 170 14.01 17.14 -1.96
C PHE A 170 15.51 16.85 -2.03
N ILE A 171 15.97 15.76 -1.40
CA ILE A 171 17.38 15.37 -1.40
C ILE A 171 17.86 14.98 -2.81
N ALA A 172 17.03 14.26 -3.58
CA ALA A 172 17.42 13.74 -4.89
C ALA A 172 17.37 14.79 -6.01
N TRP A 173 16.39 15.69 -5.97
CA TRP A 173 16.14 16.64 -7.07
C TRP A 173 16.15 18.11 -6.66
N GLY A 174 16.33 18.44 -5.37
CA GLY A 174 16.31 19.80 -4.88
C GLY A 174 14.96 20.51 -4.99
N ASN A 175 13.89 19.78 -5.32
CA ASN A 175 12.56 20.34 -5.44
C ASN A 175 11.93 20.52 -4.05
N HIS A 176 11.52 21.76 -3.77
CA HIS A 176 10.76 22.03 -2.55
C HIS A 176 9.34 21.43 -2.67
N PRO A 177 8.85 20.71 -1.65
CA PRO A 177 7.46 20.30 -1.63
C PRO A 177 6.57 21.54 -1.64
N SER A 178 5.65 21.59 -2.58
CA SER A 178 4.65 22.67 -2.73
C SER A 178 3.50 22.48 -1.76
#